data_8969e06db4db2c27bdfeed4777165365
#
_entry.id   8969e06db4db2c27bdfeed4777165365
#
_cell.length_a   1.000
_cell.length_b   1.000
_cell.length_c   1.000
_cell.angle_alpha   90.00
_cell.angle_beta   90.00
_cell.angle_gamma   90.00
#
_symmetry.space_group_name_H-M   'P 1'
#
loop_
_entity.id
_entity.type
_entity.pdbx_description
1 polymer ?
#
loop_
_entity_poly.entity_id
_entity_poly.type
_entity_poly.pdbx_seq_one_letter_code
_entity_poly.pdbx_strand_id
1 'polypeptide(L)'
;MNAPVRVLLGDDHKIVREGLKMVLADDPGLQVVAEADTGPGVLDAVQALQGPQGLDVVLLDIAMPGMDGLDVLQNLRRDWPGLPVLMLSTYPEKQYAVRCIQLGASGYLNKSTDTDDLMAALRRVAAGGMHVSPATAEALASLVSQGRTKTGIDRLSHREHQVYLLLTQGHSVSEIGAQLSLAPNTVSTYRARILEKTGTKNDVELALYAQSLGGGR
;
A
#
# COMPACT_ATOMS: atom_id res chain seq x y z
N MET A 1 -18.39 0.89 -28.52
CA MET A 1 -17.41 0.20 -27.61
C MET A 1 -16.91 1.27 -26.66
N ASN A 2 -16.94 1.02 -25.36
CA ASN A 2 -16.34 1.95 -24.39
C ASN A 2 -14.83 1.99 -24.62
N ALA A 3 -14.20 3.15 -24.40
CA ALA A 3 -12.74 3.25 -24.42
C ALA A 3 -12.13 2.31 -23.35
N PRO A 4 -10.95 1.72 -23.62
CA PRO A 4 -10.30 0.85 -22.65
C PRO A 4 -9.90 1.62 -21.38
N VAL A 5 -9.95 0.96 -20.24
CA VAL A 5 -9.46 1.49 -18.97
C VAL A 5 -7.93 1.59 -19.02
N ARG A 6 -7.41 2.79 -18.81
CA ARG A 6 -5.98 3.11 -18.90
C ARG A 6 -5.33 2.88 -17.55
N VAL A 7 -4.37 1.95 -17.50
CA VAL A 7 -3.71 1.48 -16.30
C VAL A 7 -2.25 1.91 -16.30
N LEU A 8 -1.79 2.50 -15.19
CA LEU A 8 -0.37 2.68 -14.88
C LEU A 8 0.07 1.58 -13.92
N LEU A 9 1.18 0.90 -14.24
CA LEU A 9 1.77 -0.12 -13.37
C LEU A 9 2.94 0.47 -12.58
N GLY A 10 2.87 0.45 -11.25
CA GLY A 10 3.96 0.81 -10.34
C GLY A 10 4.42 -0.42 -9.54
N ASP A 11 5.57 -0.99 -9.89
CA ASP A 11 6.15 -2.18 -9.24
C ASP A 11 7.65 -2.23 -9.55
N ASP A 12 8.52 -2.47 -8.58
CA ASP A 12 9.97 -2.53 -8.81
C ASP A 12 10.45 -3.87 -9.42
N HIS A 13 9.60 -4.91 -9.41
CA HIS A 13 9.88 -6.22 -9.95
C HIS A 13 9.54 -6.31 -11.45
N LYS A 14 10.54 -6.24 -12.31
CA LYS A 14 10.36 -6.29 -13.77
C LYS A 14 9.55 -7.51 -14.23
N ILE A 15 9.78 -8.70 -13.65
CA ILE A 15 9.05 -9.93 -14.02
C ILE A 15 7.56 -9.80 -13.72
N VAL A 16 7.20 -9.16 -12.60
CA VAL A 16 5.80 -8.91 -12.23
C VAL A 16 5.16 -7.96 -13.23
N ARG A 17 5.83 -6.84 -13.58
CA ARG A 17 5.30 -5.89 -14.57
C ARG A 17 5.09 -6.54 -15.94
N GLU A 18 6.06 -7.34 -16.43
CA GLU A 18 5.91 -8.06 -17.69
C GLU A 18 4.74 -9.05 -17.65
N GLY A 19 4.60 -9.81 -16.55
CA GLY A 19 3.47 -10.72 -16.36
C GLY A 19 2.13 -9.99 -16.34
N LEU A 20 2.04 -8.88 -15.62
CA LEU A 20 0.83 -8.04 -15.57
C LEU A 20 0.47 -7.47 -16.96
N LYS A 21 1.46 -7.00 -17.73
CA LYS A 21 1.22 -6.52 -19.10
C LYS A 21 0.66 -7.62 -20.00
N MET A 22 1.18 -8.83 -19.90
CA MET A 22 0.66 -9.99 -20.66
C MET A 22 -0.78 -10.29 -20.27
N VAL A 23 -1.07 -10.43 -18.97
CA VAL A 23 -2.42 -10.71 -18.47
C VAL A 23 -3.41 -9.62 -18.87
N LEU A 24 -3.04 -8.34 -18.74
CA LEU A 24 -3.94 -7.23 -19.05
C LEU A 24 -4.13 -7.06 -20.57
N ALA A 25 -3.18 -7.49 -21.41
CA ALA A 25 -3.31 -7.46 -22.86
C ALA A 25 -4.33 -8.46 -23.43
N ASP A 26 -4.65 -9.53 -22.67
CA ASP A 26 -5.68 -10.49 -23.06
C ASP A 26 -7.11 -9.90 -22.98
N ASP A 27 -7.26 -8.74 -22.33
CA ASP A 27 -8.52 -8.04 -22.18
C ASP A 27 -8.51 -6.72 -22.97
N PRO A 28 -9.23 -6.61 -24.10
CA PRO A 28 -9.28 -5.39 -24.90
C PRO A 28 -9.93 -4.20 -24.18
N GLY A 29 -10.58 -4.43 -23.04
CA GLY A 29 -11.15 -3.38 -22.18
C GLY A 29 -10.14 -2.78 -21.19
N LEU A 30 -8.90 -3.26 -21.16
CA LEU A 30 -7.82 -2.76 -20.30
C LEU A 30 -6.60 -2.40 -21.17
N GLN A 31 -5.92 -1.31 -20.84
CA GLN A 31 -4.71 -0.89 -21.55
C GLN A 31 -3.66 -0.38 -20.57
N VAL A 32 -2.49 -0.99 -20.54
CA VAL A 32 -1.34 -0.44 -19.82
C VAL A 32 -0.78 0.72 -20.65
N VAL A 33 -0.85 1.94 -20.12
CA VAL A 33 -0.41 3.16 -20.80
C VAL A 33 0.93 3.68 -20.29
N ALA A 34 1.34 3.25 -19.08
CA ALA A 34 2.66 3.54 -18.54
C ALA A 34 3.07 2.49 -17.50
N GLU A 35 4.36 2.42 -17.26
CA GLU A 35 4.95 1.62 -16.17
C GLU A 35 6.05 2.41 -15.47
N ALA A 36 6.25 2.14 -14.18
CA ALA A 36 7.32 2.71 -13.37
C ALA A 36 7.83 1.67 -12.38
N ASP A 37 9.13 1.70 -12.10
CA ASP A 37 9.81 0.79 -11.19
C ASP A 37 10.22 1.45 -9.86
N THR A 38 9.88 2.72 -9.68
CA THR A 38 10.17 3.51 -8.49
C THR A 38 9.00 4.42 -8.11
N GLY A 39 8.88 4.75 -6.82
CA GLY A 39 7.85 5.67 -6.34
C GLY A 39 7.86 7.04 -7.05
N PRO A 40 9.01 7.75 -7.15
CA PRO A 40 9.09 8.98 -7.93
C PRO A 40 8.68 8.79 -9.39
N GLY A 41 9.09 7.69 -10.03
CA GLY A 41 8.71 7.38 -11.41
C GLY A 41 7.20 7.22 -11.60
N VAL A 42 6.49 6.65 -10.62
CA VAL A 42 5.01 6.61 -10.62
C VAL A 42 4.43 8.03 -10.60
N LEU A 43 4.92 8.90 -9.71
CA LEU A 43 4.43 10.28 -9.61
C LEU A 43 4.69 11.06 -10.90
N ASP A 44 5.88 10.93 -11.49
CA ASP A 44 6.25 11.57 -12.75
C ASP A 44 5.36 11.08 -13.90
N ALA A 45 5.08 9.77 -13.98
CA ALA A 45 4.22 9.18 -14.99
C ALA A 45 2.76 9.67 -14.86
N VAL A 46 2.22 9.75 -13.63
CA VAL A 46 0.88 10.31 -13.38
C VAL A 46 0.82 11.77 -13.82
N GLN A 47 1.83 12.56 -13.51
CA GLN A 47 1.89 13.97 -13.91
C GLN A 47 1.95 14.11 -15.43
N ALA A 48 2.76 13.31 -16.10
CA ALA A 48 2.89 13.33 -17.58
C ALA A 48 1.60 12.91 -18.31
N LEU A 49 0.84 12.00 -17.71
CA LEU A 49 -0.43 11.50 -18.26
C LEU A 49 -1.65 12.33 -17.85
N GLN A 50 -1.45 13.43 -17.16
CA GLN A 50 -2.52 14.31 -16.74
C GLN A 50 -3.28 14.89 -17.94
N GLY A 51 -4.62 14.86 -17.85
CA GLY A 51 -5.50 15.40 -18.86
C GLY A 51 -6.58 14.41 -19.29
N PRO A 52 -7.48 14.79 -20.21
CA PRO A 52 -8.65 13.97 -20.60
C PRO A 52 -8.28 12.66 -21.28
N GLN A 53 -7.04 12.55 -21.77
CA GLN A 53 -6.48 11.32 -22.35
C GLN A 53 -5.72 10.46 -21.31
N GLY A 54 -5.58 10.96 -20.09
CA GLY A 54 -4.65 10.53 -19.08
C GLY A 54 -4.77 9.09 -18.60
N LEU A 55 -5.28 8.90 -17.41
CA LEU A 55 -5.16 7.69 -16.64
C LEU A 55 -6.46 7.43 -15.87
N ASP A 56 -6.91 6.17 -15.84
CA ASP A 56 -8.15 5.79 -15.15
C ASP A 56 -7.87 5.10 -13.81
N VAL A 57 -6.72 4.41 -13.68
CA VAL A 57 -6.34 3.71 -12.45
C VAL A 57 -4.83 3.51 -12.36
N VAL A 58 -4.30 3.60 -11.15
CA VAL A 58 -2.93 3.19 -10.81
C VAL A 58 -2.99 1.83 -10.11
N LEU A 59 -2.29 0.82 -10.65
CA LEU A 59 -2.01 -0.43 -9.97
C LEU A 59 -0.63 -0.31 -9.32
N LEU A 60 -0.57 -0.33 -7.99
CA LEU A 60 0.59 0.12 -7.23
C LEU A 60 1.07 -0.93 -6.23
N ASP A 61 2.33 -1.36 -6.38
CA ASP A 61 2.97 -2.18 -5.34
C ASP A 61 3.31 -1.33 -4.11
N ILE A 62 3.25 -1.96 -2.95
CA ILE A 62 3.67 -1.34 -1.69
C ILE A 62 5.20 -1.34 -1.59
N ALA A 63 5.86 -2.46 -1.93
CA ALA A 63 7.27 -2.69 -1.66
C ALA A 63 8.18 -2.13 -2.76
N MET A 64 8.29 -0.81 -2.87
CA MET A 64 9.22 -0.18 -3.80
C MET A 64 10.42 0.46 -3.05
N PRO A 65 11.64 0.46 -3.64
CA PRO A 65 12.82 1.05 -3.00
C PRO A 65 12.72 2.58 -2.93
N GLY A 66 13.27 3.13 -1.85
CA GLY A 66 13.28 4.59 -1.62
C GLY A 66 11.93 5.10 -1.13
N MET A 67 11.07 5.52 -2.05
CA MET A 67 9.68 5.91 -1.77
C MET A 67 8.77 4.71 -1.97
N ASP A 68 8.17 4.21 -0.89
CA ASP A 68 7.26 3.06 -0.96
C ASP A 68 5.86 3.43 -1.51
N GLY A 69 5.08 2.39 -1.86
CA GLY A 69 3.76 2.60 -2.46
C GLY A 69 2.75 3.31 -1.56
N LEU A 70 2.89 3.24 -0.23
CA LEU A 70 2.00 4.00 0.66
C LEU A 70 2.37 5.48 0.68
N ASP A 71 3.65 5.82 0.58
CA ASP A 71 4.09 7.20 0.45
C ASP A 71 3.64 7.77 -0.92
N VAL A 72 3.75 6.98 -1.99
CA VAL A 72 3.20 7.34 -3.32
C VAL A 72 1.70 7.56 -3.24
N LEU A 73 0.94 6.65 -2.62
CA LEU A 73 -0.51 6.78 -2.43
C LEU A 73 -0.87 8.10 -1.72
N GLN A 74 -0.15 8.46 -0.65
CA GLN A 74 -0.41 9.71 0.06
C GLN A 74 -0.16 10.95 -0.82
N ASN A 75 0.92 10.95 -1.62
CA ASN A 75 1.18 12.00 -2.59
C ASN A 75 0.08 12.07 -3.64
N LEU A 76 -0.33 10.93 -4.21
CA LEU A 76 -1.43 10.87 -5.18
C LEU A 76 -2.75 11.39 -4.59
N ARG A 77 -3.06 11.06 -3.33
CA ARG A 77 -4.28 11.57 -2.68
C ARG A 77 -4.26 13.08 -2.47
N ARG A 78 -3.07 13.64 -2.17
CA ARG A 78 -2.92 15.10 -2.01
C ARG A 78 -3.05 15.83 -3.34
N ASP A 79 -2.36 15.34 -4.37
CA ASP A 79 -2.21 16.05 -5.65
C ASP A 79 -3.30 15.65 -6.67
N TRP A 80 -3.82 14.42 -6.58
CA TRP A 80 -4.81 13.81 -7.49
C TRP A 80 -5.88 13.04 -6.73
N PRO A 81 -6.71 13.69 -5.89
CA PRO A 81 -7.65 13.00 -4.99
C PRO A 81 -8.68 12.13 -5.73
N GLY A 82 -8.99 12.45 -6.97
CA GLY A 82 -9.93 11.70 -7.81
C GLY A 82 -9.34 10.50 -8.56
N LEU A 83 -8.01 10.32 -8.59
CA LEU A 83 -7.38 9.23 -9.34
C LEU A 83 -7.47 7.92 -8.56
N PRO A 84 -8.17 6.88 -9.06
CA PRO A 84 -8.24 5.59 -8.36
C PRO A 84 -6.88 4.91 -8.23
N VAL A 85 -6.59 4.34 -7.05
CA VAL A 85 -5.38 3.57 -6.79
C VAL A 85 -5.76 2.20 -6.22
N LEU A 86 -5.41 1.14 -6.95
CA LEU A 86 -5.53 -0.25 -6.50
C LEU A 86 -4.15 -0.72 -6.02
N MET A 87 -4.05 -1.07 -4.74
CA MET A 87 -2.81 -1.61 -4.18
C MET A 87 -2.68 -3.09 -4.53
N LEU A 88 -1.50 -3.51 -4.98
CA LEU A 88 -1.16 -4.91 -5.28
C LEU A 88 0.11 -5.27 -4.52
N SER A 89 0.08 -6.28 -3.65
CA SER A 89 1.23 -6.57 -2.78
C SER A 89 1.32 -8.04 -2.37
N THR A 90 2.51 -8.49 -2.01
CA THR A 90 2.74 -9.80 -1.38
C THR A 90 2.40 -9.82 0.10
N TYR A 91 2.18 -8.67 0.72
CA TYR A 91 1.88 -8.58 2.15
C TYR A 91 0.48 -9.11 2.48
N PRO A 92 0.29 -9.67 3.70
CA PRO A 92 -1.02 -10.17 4.11
C PRO A 92 -2.07 -9.07 4.15
N GLU A 93 -3.23 -9.32 3.55
CA GLU A 93 -4.35 -8.38 3.49
C GLU A 93 -4.77 -7.89 4.87
N LYS A 94 -4.87 -8.80 5.86
CA LYS A 94 -5.26 -8.47 7.25
C LYS A 94 -4.41 -7.39 7.91
N GLN A 95 -3.15 -7.23 7.46
CA GLN A 95 -2.22 -6.27 8.03
C GLN A 95 -2.20 -4.93 7.29
N TYR A 96 -2.45 -4.96 5.98
CA TYR A 96 -2.19 -3.79 5.13
C TYR A 96 -3.42 -3.20 4.46
N ALA A 97 -4.45 -4.01 4.15
CA ALA A 97 -5.60 -3.53 3.39
C ALA A 97 -6.34 -2.38 4.11
N VAL A 98 -6.63 -2.56 5.39
CA VAL A 98 -7.30 -1.51 6.19
C VAL A 98 -6.52 -0.21 6.14
N ARG A 99 -5.21 -0.28 6.32
CA ARG A 99 -4.33 0.90 6.25
C ARG A 99 -4.31 1.55 4.87
N CYS A 100 -4.21 0.75 3.81
CA CYS A 100 -4.26 1.25 2.44
C CYS A 100 -5.56 2.03 2.18
N ILE A 101 -6.69 1.47 2.59
CA ILE A 101 -8.01 2.11 2.44
C ILE A 101 -8.12 3.39 3.28
N GLN A 102 -7.60 3.39 4.52
CA GLN A 102 -7.56 4.60 5.36
C GLN A 102 -6.70 5.72 4.77
N LEU A 103 -5.66 5.36 4.01
CA LEU A 103 -4.82 6.31 3.26
C LEU A 103 -5.44 6.73 1.92
N GLY A 104 -6.62 6.18 1.58
CA GLY A 104 -7.38 6.56 0.41
C GLY A 104 -7.22 5.65 -0.80
N ALA A 105 -6.65 4.45 -0.66
CA ALA A 105 -6.68 3.47 -1.74
C ALA A 105 -8.11 3.08 -2.09
N SER A 106 -8.37 2.85 -3.37
CA SER A 106 -9.67 2.38 -3.86
C SER A 106 -9.85 0.87 -3.72
N GLY A 107 -8.76 0.15 -3.39
CA GLY A 107 -8.80 -1.29 -3.16
C GLY A 107 -7.44 -1.85 -2.80
N TYR A 108 -7.45 -3.13 -2.42
CA TYR A 108 -6.27 -3.92 -2.11
C TYR A 108 -6.41 -5.32 -2.69
N LEU A 109 -5.34 -5.83 -3.31
CA LEU A 109 -5.21 -7.20 -3.78
C LEU A 109 -3.87 -7.80 -3.36
N ASN A 110 -3.88 -9.10 -3.08
CA ASN A 110 -2.63 -9.84 -2.94
C ASN A 110 -2.08 -10.21 -4.32
N LYS A 111 -0.76 -10.21 -4.50
CA LYS A 111 -0.11 -10.64 -5.77
C LYS A 111 -0.37 -12.10 -6.13
N SER A 112 -0.90 -12.91 -5.20
CA SER A 112 -1.36 -14.28 -5.44
C SER A 112 -2.83 -14.38 -5.89
N THR A 113 -3.53 -13.26 -6.05
CA THR A 113 -4.90 -13.20 -6.54
C THR A 113 -4.98 -13.66 -7.99
N ASP A 114 -6.03 -14.37 -8.35
CA ASP A 114 -6.27 -14.84 -9.71
C ASP A 114 -6.43 -13.67 -10.70
N THR A 115 -6.06 -13.90 -11.95
CA THR A 115 -6.07 -12.89 -13.01
C THR A 115 -7.46 -12.31 -13.28
N ASP A 116 -8.50 -13.13 -13.21
CA ASP A 116 -9.89 -12.70 -13.41
C ASP A 116 -10.35 -11.72 -12.32
N ASP A 117 -9.97 -11.99 -11.07
CA ASP A 117 -10.26 -11.11 -9.93
C ASP A 117 -9.48 -9.79 -10.04
N LEU A 118 -8.24 -9.83 -10.50
CA LEU A 118 -7.45 -8.61 -10.76
C LEU A 118 -8.11 -7.74 -11.83
N MET A 119 -8.52 -8.33 -12.96
CA MET A 119 -9.19 -7.59 -14.05
C MET A 119 -10.54 -7.01 -13.59
N ALA A 120 -11.33 -7.79 -12.83
CA ALA A 120 -12.59 -7.33 -12.25
C ALA A 120 -12.38 -6.17 -11.26
N ALA A 121 -11.35 -6.25 -10.42
CA ALA A 121 -10.99 -5.20 -9.47
C ALA A 121 -10.57 -3.91 -10.19
N LEU A 122 -9.73 -3.98 -11.22
CA LEU A 122 -9.31 -2.82 -12.02
C LEU A 122 -10.50 -2.10 -12.65
N ARG A 123 -11.41 -2.85 -13.30
CA ARG A 123 -12.62 -2.26 -13.89
C ARG A 123 -13.52 -1.61 -12.83
N ARG A 124 -13.72 -2.28 -11.70
CA ARG A 124 -14.55 -1.78 -10.61
C ARG A 124 -13.99 -0.48 -10.04
N VAL A 125 -12.69 -0.45 -9.80
CA VAL A 125 -11.99 0.72 -9.23
C VAL A 125 -11.94 1.87 -10.22
N ALA A 126 -11.68 1.61 -11.50
CA ALA A 126 -11.70 2.61 -12.58
C ALA A 126 -13.10 3.23 -12.77
N ALA A 127 -14.16 2.47 -12.48
CA ALA A 127 -15.54 2.97 -12.48
C ALA A 127 -15.91 3.77 -11.21
N GLY A 128 -14.95 4.05 -10.32
CA GLY A 128 -15.18 4.78 -9.07
C GLY A 128 -15.67 3.90 -7.90
N GLY A 129 -15.72 2.58 -8.07
CA GLY A 129 -16.06 1.65 -7.00
C GLY A 129 -14.87 1.33 -6.10
N MET A 130 -15.15 0.64 -5.00
CA MET A 130 -14.10 0.10 -4.11
C MET A 130 -13.99 -1.42 -4.29
N HIS A 131 -12.75 -1.93 -4.20
CA HIS A 131 -12.46 -3.35 -4.16
C HIS A 131 -11.80 -3.73 -2.84
N VAL A 132 -12.60 -4.30 -1.94
CA VAL A 132 -12.17 -4.76 -0.61
C VAL A 132 -12.81 -6.11 -0.30
N SER A 133 -12.09 -6.98 0.40
CA SER A 133 -12.67 -8.23 0.90
C SER A 133 -13.72 -7.97 1.98
N PRO A 134 -14.65 -8.92 2.22
CA PRO A 134 -15.60 -8.82 3.33
C PRO A 134 -14.92 -8.59 4.68
N ALA A 135 -13.80 -9.28 4.93
CA ALA A 135 -13.04 -9.15 6.17
C ALA A 135 -12.46 -7.73 6.36
N THR A 136 -11.93 -7.14 5.28
CA THR A 136 -11.44 -5.76 5.30
C THR A 136 -12.57 -4.76 5.50
N ALA A 137 -13.73 -4.95 4.85
CA ALA A 137 -14.90 -4.10 5.03
C ALA A 137 -15.44 -4.13 6.47
N GLU A 138 -15.49 -5.32 7.08
CA GLU A 138 -15.91 -5.50 8.48
C GLU A 138 -14.92 -4.82 9.45
N ALA A 139 -13.63 -4.97 9.23
CA ALA A 139 -12.59 -4.30 10.01
C ALA A 139 -12.71 -2.77 9.93
N LEU A 140 -12.95 -2.21 8.74
CA LEU A 140 -13.18 -0.78 8.54
C LEU A 140 -14.44 -0.30 9.27
N ALA A 141 -15.55 -1.05 9.16
CA ALA A 141 -16.81 -0.73 9.86
C ALA A 141 -16.62 -0.71 11.39
N SER A 142 -15.87 -1.68 11.93
CA SER A 142 -15.52 -1.74 13.35
C SER A 142 -14.72 -0.53 13.82
N LEU A 143 -13.77 -0.04 13.01
CA LEU A 143 -12.99 1.15 13.33
C LEU A 143 -13.84 2.42 13.39
N VAL A 144 -14.79 2.57 12.46
CA VAL A 144 -15.73 3.70 12.44
C VAL A 144 -16.63 3.68 13.66
N SER A 145 -17.18 2.51 14.03
CA SER A 145 -18.09 2.38 15.16
C SER A 145 -17.42 2.63 16.52
N GLN A 146 -16.12 2.37 16.64
CA GLN A 146 -15.36 2.57 17.87
C GLN A 146 -14.88 4.02 18.09
N GLY A 147 -15.12 4.93 17.14
CA GLY A 147 -14.70 6.34 17.25
C GLY A 147 -13.18 6.51 17.44
N ARG A 148 -12.37 5.56 16.95
CA ARG A 148 -10.91 5.56 17.21
C ARG A 148 -10.25 6.81 16.68
N THR A 149 -9.71 7.61 17.57
CA THR A 149 -8.71 8.62 17.23
C THR A 149 -7.49 7.95 16.61
N LYS A 150 -6.93 8.56 15.58
CA LYS A 150 -5.67 8.07 14.95
C LYS A 150 -4.62 7.81 16.01
N THR A 151 -4.15 6.59 16.09
CA THR A 151 -3.10 6.17 17.04
C THR A 151 -1.72 6.57 16.50
N GLY A 152 -0.68 6.52 17.34
CA GLY A 152 0.69 6.75 16.90
C GLY A 152 1.13 5.81 15.77
N ILE A 153 0.57 4.58 15.73
CA ILE A 153 0.83 3.59 14.66
C ILE A 153 0.30 4.04 13.30
N ASP A 154 -0.81 4.75 13.27
CA ASP A 154 -1.40 5.25 12.01
C ASP A 154 -0.51 6.32 11.34
N ARG A 155 0.45 6.90 12.08
CA ARG A 155 1.42 7.89 11.59
C ARG A 155 2.72 7.28 11.09
N LEU A 156 2.92 5.97 11.26
CA LEU A 156 4.14 5.30 10.80
C LEU A 156 4.14 5.25 9.26
N SER A 157 5.28 5.51 8.62
CA SER A 157 5.47 5.15 7.23
C SER A 157 5.42 3.63 7.05
N HIS A 158 5.38 3.14 5.81
CA HIS A 158 5.37 1.70 5.58
C HIS A 158 6.61 1.02 6.17
N ARG A 159 7.81 1.57 5.94
CA ARG A 159 9.07 1.03 6.47
C ARG A 159 9.12 1.09 8.00
N GLU A 160 8.66 2.16 8.61
CA GLU A 160 8.52 2.24 10.06
C GLU A 160 7.55 1.18 10.58
N HIS A 161 6.43 0.94 9.88
CA HIS A 161 5.47 -0.08 10.28
C HIS A 161 6.02 -1.51 10.16
N GLN A 162 6.80 -1.82 9.11
CA GLN A 162 7.51 -3.09 9.00
C GLN A 162 8.48 -3.31 10.18
N VAL A 163 9.30 -2.31 10.46
CA VAL A 163 10.24 -2.34 11.60
C VAL A 163 9.49 -2.45 12.92
N TYR A 164 8.39 -1.70 13.10
CA TYR A 164 7.51 -1.78 14.27
C TYR A 164 6.98 -3.20 14.52
N LEU A 165 6.46 -3.86 13.50
CA LEU A 165 5.95 -5.24 13.63
C LEU A 165 7.04 -6.20 14.11
N LEU A 166 8.25 -6.10 13.57
CA LEU A 166 9.37 -6.96 13.96
C LEU A 166 9.91 -6.63 15.34
N LEU A 167 9.99 -5.34 15.71
CA LEU A 167 10.37 -4.93 17.08
C LEU A 167 9.38 -5.47 18.12
N THR A 168 8.08 -5.41 17.85
CA THR A 168 7.06 -5.91 18.78
C THR A 168 7.01 -7.43 18.88
N GLN A 169 7.61 -8.15 17.91
CA GLN A 169 7.86 -9.59 17.96
C GLN A 169 9.17 -9.96 18.68
N GLY A 170 9.97 -8.97 19.10
CA GLY A 170 11.20 -9.16 19.84
C GLY A 170 12.46 -9.33 18.98
N HIS A 171 12.39 -9.04 17.68
CA HIS A 171 13.58 -9.08 16.81
C HIS A 171 14.54 -7.94 17.14
N SER A 172 15.82 -8.23 17.12
CA SER A 172 16.90 -7.24 17.26
C SER A 172 17.07 -6.39 16.00
N VAL A 173 17.67 -5.22 16.13
CA VAL A 173 18.00 -4.33 15.00
C VAL A 173 18.78 -5.05 13.89
N SER A 174 19.69 -5.97 14.26
CA SER A 174 20.49 -6.73 13.29
C SER A 174 19.65 -7.76 12.53
N GLU A 175 18.77 -8.48 13.21
CA GLU A 175 17.84 -9.44 12.60
C GLU A 175 16.86 -8.73 11.66
N ILE A 176 16.31 -7.60 12.10
CA ILE A 176 15.42 -6.76 11.27
C ILE A 176 16.16 -6.27 10.03
N GLY A 177 17.42 -5.82 10.19
CA GLY A 177 18.24 -5.42 9.06
C GLY A 177 18.44 -6.53 8.04
N ALA A 178 18.72 -7.75 8.51
CA ALA A 178 18.86 -8.92 7.65
C ALA A 178 17.55 -9.27 6.91
N GLN A 179 16.41 -9.28 7.63
CA GLN A 179 15.10 -9.61 7.05
C GLN A 179 14.61 -8.59 6.01
N LEU A 180 14.83 -7.31 6.27
CA LEU A 180 14.34 -6.22 5.41
C LEU A 180 15.39 -5.72 4.40
N SER A 181 16.58 -6.35 4.35
CA SER A 181 17.73 -5.92 3.54
C SER A 181 18.11 -4.46 3.80
N LEU A 182 18.14 -4.07 5.09
CA LEU A 182 18.49 -2.73 5.55
C LEU A 182 19.79 -2.75 6.38
N ALA A 183 20.56 -1.67 6.29
CA ALA A 183 21.68 -1.47 7.21
C ALA A 183 21.17 -1.30 8.66
N PRO A 184 21.86 -1.84 9.69
CA PRO A 184 21.45 -1.71 11.07
C PRO A 184 21.24 -0.25 11.53
N ASN A 185 22.05 0.68 11.05
CA ASN A 185 21.89 2.11 11.32
C ASN A 185 20.57 2.67 10.77
N THR A 186 20.12 2.18 9.61
CA THR A 186 18.82 2.56 9.02
C THR A 186 17.67 2.05 9.89
N VAL A 187 17.75 0.79 10.36
CA VAL A 187 16.75 0.21 11.27
C VAL A 187 16.72 1.00 12.58
N SER A 188 17.88 1.38 13.14
CA SER A 188 17.97 2.20 14.35
C SER A 188 17.30 3.57 14.16
N THR A 189 17.44 4.17 12.98
CA THR A 189 16.78 5.44 12.65
C THR A 189 15.25 5.25 12.59
N TYR A 190 14.76 4.19 11.96
CA TYR A 190 13.32 3.88 11.95
C TYR A 190 12.81 3.60 13.37
N ARG A 191 13.53 2.83 14.17
CA ARG A 191 13.19 2.57 15.58
C ARG A 191 13.02 3.88 16.37
N ALA A 192 13.96 4.82 16.26
CA ALA A 192 13.86 6.10 16.94
C ALA A 192 12.59 6.89 16.53
N ARG A 193 12.29 6.95 15.24
CA ARG A 193 11.08 7.61 14.72
C ARG A 193 9.78 6.91 15.15
N ILE A 194 9.79 5.57 15.26
CA ILE A 194 8.66 4.79 15.75
C ILE A 194 8.37 5.15 17.21
N LEU A 195 9.40 5.13 18.08
CA LEU A 195 9.26 5.49 19.48
C LEU A 195 8.72 6.92 19.66
N GLU A 196 9.24 7.87 18.88
CA GLU A 196 8.76 9.25 18.87
C GLU A 196 7.29 9.36 18.45
N LYS A 197 6.91 8.74 17.32
CA LYS A 197 5.54 8.80 16.78
C LYS A 197 4.51 8.09 17.65
N THR A 198 4.91 7.02 18.35
CA THR A 198 4.05 6.26 19.27
C THR A 198 4.05 6.82 20.69
N GLY A 199 4.99 7.73 21.02
CA GLY A 199 5.15 8.28 22.37
C GLY A 199 5.70 7.28 23.38
N THR A 200 6.35 6.21 22.90
CA THR A 200 6.95 5.17 23.76
C THR A 200 8.45 5.41 23.92
N LYS A 201 9.04 4.98 25.07
CA LYS A 201 10.43 5.27 25.40
C LYS A 201 11.41 4.16 24.99
N ASN A 202 10.91 2.92 24.85
CA ASN A 202 11.71 1.74 24.54
C ASN A 202 10.85 0.63 23.93
N ASP A 203 11.49 -0.46 23.49
CA ASP A 203 10.82 -1.57 22.81
C ASP A 203 9.83 -2.33 23.69
N VAL A 204 10.06 -2.36 25.00
CA VAL A 204 9.13 -2.99 25.97
C VAL A 204 7.83 -2.18 26.04
N GLU A 205 7.93 -0.86 26.19
CA GLU A 205 6.75 0.02 26.16
C GLU A 205 6.05 -0.06 24.79
N LEU A 206 6.81 -0.16 23.70
CA LEU A 206 6.27 -0.30 22.35
C LEU A 206 5.49 -1.61 22.20
N ALA A 207 5.98 -2.73 22.74
CA ALA A 207 5.30 -4.02 22.71
C ALA A 207 4.00 -3.99 23.56
N LEU A 208 4.04 -3.37 24.74
CA LEU A 208 2.84 -3.18 25.58
C LEU A 208 1.81 -2.28 24.90
N TYR A 209 2.27 -1.22 24.24
CA TYR A 209 1.42 -0.35 23.44
C TYR A 209 0.73 -1.11 22.30
N ALA A 210 1.47 -1.97 21.60
CA ALA A 210 0.92 -2.85 20.56
C ALA A 210 -0.16 -3.78 21.11
N GLN A 211 0.08 -4.41 22.27
CA GLN A 211 -0.89 -5.28 22.92
C GLN A 211 -2.17 -4.53 23.34
N SER A 212 -2.04 -3.31 23.84
CA SER A 212 -3.20 -2.49 24.24
C SER A 212 -4.11 -2.15 23.08
N LEU A 213 -3.58 -2.06 21.85
CA LEU A 213 -4.35 -1.79 20.64
C LEU A 213 -4.97 -3.06 20.02
N GLY A 214 -4.35 -4.23 20.26
CA GLY A 214 -4.85 -5.54 19.80
C GLY A 214 -5.80 -6.23 20.80
N GLY A 215 -5.87 -5.76 22.03
CA GLY A 215 -6.60 -6.39 23.15
C GLY A 215 -8.06 -5.98 23.33
N GLY A 216 -8.66 -5.28 22.38
CA GLY A 216 -10.10 -5.02 22.36
C GLY A 216 -10.87 -6.23 21.82
N ARG A 217 -11.09 -7.24 22.66
CA ARG A 217 -12.14 -8.27 22.45
C ARG A 217 -13.50 -7.72 22.82
#